data_d1254107321209780b63d0726c7d5f05
#
_entry.id   d1254107321209780b63d0726c7d5f05
#
_cell.length_a   1.000
_cell.length_b   1.000
_cell.length_c   1.000
_cell.angle_alpha   90.00
_cell.angle_beta   90.00
_cell.angle_gamma   90.00
#
_symmetry.space_group_name_H-M   'P 1'
#
loop_
_entity.id
_entity.type
_entity.pdbx_description
1 polymer ?
#
loop_
_entity_poly.entity_id
_entity_poly.type
_entity_poly.pdbx_seq_one_letter_code
_entity_poly.pdbx_strand_id
1 'polypeptide(L)' 'MEEEHKQAEPTISEFKGKPVLRIPIVDNPSPDTSWHWFTFGKSKAKAIVKFYDAIKRFAEE' A
#
# COMPACT_ATOMS: atom_id res chain seq x y z
N MET A 1 -20.56 11.36 5.70
CA MET A 1 -20.25 10.90 5.60
C MET A 1 -19.91 10.16 5.49
N GLU A 2 -19.80 10.34 5.40
CA GLU A 2 -19.37 9.81 5.30
C GLU A 2 -18.88 8.84 5.12
N GLU A 3 -18.88 8.78 5.20
CA GLU A 3 -18.41 8.03 5.05
C GLU A 3 -18.01 7.12 4.87
N GLU A 4 -18.10 7.31 5.03
CA GLU A 4 -17.85 6.60 4.83
C GLU A 4 -17.31 5.67 4.51
N HIS A 5 -17.25 5.63 4.25
CA HIS A 5 -16.61 4.79 3.87
C HIS A 5 -15.62 4.50 3.74
N LYS A 6 -16.26 3.90 3.78
CA LYS A 6 -15.06 4.12 4.09
C LYS A 6 -13.94 3.48 3.33
N GLN A 7 -13.18 4.18 2.80
CA GLN A 7 -12.10 3.73 2.00
C GLN A 7 -11.00 3.09 2.81
N ALA A 8 -10.39 2.04 2.29
CA ALA A 8 -9.23 1.45 2.90
C ALA A 8 -8.03 2.38 2.73
N GLU A 9 -7.18 2.45 3.73
CA GLU A 9 -6.04 3.35 3.74
C GLU A 9 -4.76 2.58 4.02
N PRO A 10 -3.61 3.13 3.59
CA PRO A 10 -2.33 2.52 3.93
C PRO A 10 -2.12 2.48 5.44
N THR A 11 -1.52 1.42 5.92
CA THR A 11 -1.24 1.28 7.34
C THR A 11 0.22 0.90 7.55
N ILE A 12 0.73 1.23 8.73
CA ILE A 12 2.09 0.85 9.11
C ILE A 12 1.99 -0.42 9.95
N SER A 13 2.80 -1.39 9.61
CA SER A 13 2.88 -2.64 10.36
C SER A 13 4.33 -2.94 10.64
N GLU A 14 4.60 -4.11 11.15
CA GLU A 14 5.95 -4.51 11.51
C GLU A 14 6.22 -5.91 11.01
N PHE A 15 7.42 -6.11 10.45
CA PHE A 15 7.82 -7.42 9.97
C PHE A 15 9.26 -7.65 10.41
N LYS A 16 9.46 -8.65 11.26
CA LYS A 16 10.78 -9.00 11.80
C LYS A 16 11.45 -7.81 12.45
N GLY A 17 10.67 -7.02 13.19
CA GLY A 17 11.20 -5.88 13.92
C GLY A 17 11.40 -4.64 13.10
N LYS A 18 11.01 -4.64 11.84
CA LYS A 18 11.19 -3.48 10.96
C LYS A 18 9.84 -2.95 10.49
N PRO A 19 9.69 -1.64 10.39
CA PRO A 19 8.42 -1.09 9.92
C PRO A 19 8.21 -1.37 8.43
N VAL A 20 6.98 -1.69 8.08
CA VAL A 20 6.59 -1.90 6.70
C VAL A 20 5.28 -1.15 6.45
N LEU A 21 5.09 -0.73 5.22
CA LEU A 21 3.87 -0.06 4.82
C LEU A 21 3.01 -1.04 4.05
N ARG A 22 1.73 -1.08 4.39
CA ARG A 22 0.76 -1.93 3.70
C ARG A 22 -0.21 -1.03 2.95
N ILE A 23 -0.30 -1.24 1.66
CA ILE A 23 -1.19 -0.45 0.80
C ILE A 23 -2.27 -1.37 0.26
N PRO A 24 -3.56 -1.04 0.47
CA PRO A 24 -4.63 -1.85 -0.08
C PRO A 24 -4.67 -1.72 -1.60
N ILE A 25 -4.81 -2.83 -2.30
CA ILE A 25 -4.85 -2.83 -3.76
C ILE A 25 -6.20 -3.24 -4.31
N VAL A 26 -7.19 -3.42 -3.42
CA VAL A 26 -8.57 -3.69 -3.81
C VAL A 26 -9.46 -2.75 -3.05
N ASP A 27 -10.71 -2.61 -3.48
CA ASP A 27 -11.63 -1.66 -2.87
C ASP A 27 -12.04 -2.04 -1.46
N ASN A 28 -12.21 -3.32 -1.20
CA ASN A 28 -12.62 -3.80 0.12
C ASN A 28 -11.64 -4.82 0.63
N PRO A 29 -10.47 -4.37 1.08
CA PRO A 29 -9.44 -5.31 1.50
C PRO A 29 -9.81 -5.97 2.82
N SER A 30 -9.59 -7.27 2.88
CA SER A 30 -9.74 -8.02 4.11
C SER A 30 -8.39 -8.05 4.83
N PRO A 31 -8.34 -7.74 6.12
CA PRO A 31 -7.06 -7.77 6.84
C PRO A 31 -6.42 -9.15 6.86
N ASP A 32 -7.21 -10.19 6.64
CA ASP A 32 -6.70 -11.56 6.66
C ASP A 32 -6.28 -12.09 5.29
N THR A 33 -6.53 -11.32 4.25
CA THR A 33 -6.20 -11.76 2.88
C THR A 33 -4.98 -11.01 2.39
N SER A 34 -3.83 -11.68 2.39
CA SER A 34 -2.58 -11.00 2.11
C SER A 34 -2.48 -10.42 0.70
N TRP A 35 -3.09 -11.07 -0.29
CA TRP A 35 -2.99 -10.56 -1.66
C TRP A 35 -3.82 -9.29 -1.90
N HIS A 36 -4.65 -8.91 -0.92
CA HIS A 36 -5.36 -7.63 -0.98
C HIS A 36 -4.45 -6.46 -0.66
N TRP A 37 -3.24 -6.72 -0.18
CA TRP A 37 -2.33 -5.68 0.29
C TRP A 37 -0.97 -5.81 -0.39
N PHE A 38 -0.39 -4.68 -0.69
CA PHE A 38 0.98 -4.60 -1.16
C PHE A 38 1.82 -4.09 0.00
N THR A 39 2.71 -4.93 0.48
CA THR A 39 3.50 -4.63 1.68
C THR A 39 4.97 -4.51 1.32
N PHE A 40 5.64 -3.48 1.84
CA PHE A 40 7.04 -3.27 1.53
C PHE A 40 7.72 -2.49 2.65
N GLY A 41 9.03 -2.66 2.75
CA GLY A 41 9.83 -1.95 3.73
C GLY A 41 10.37 -0.64 3.21
N LYS A 42 11.25 -0.01 3.99
CA LYS A 42 11.77 1.31 3.64
C LYS A 42 12.61 1.33 2.39
N SER A 43 13.38 0.29 2.14
CA SER A 43 14.23 0.26 0.94
C SER A 43 13.40 0.35 -0.33
N LYS A 44 12.34 -0.45 -0.38
CA LYS A 44 11.46 -0.42 -1.55
C LYS A 44 10.65 0.86 -1.59
N ALA A 45 10.29 1.39 -0.42
CA ALA A 45 9.57 2.65 -0.37
C ALA A 45 10.40 3.77 -1.01
N LYS A 46 11.70 3.81 -0.74
CA LYS A 46 12.56 4.82 -1.32
C LYS A 46 12.64 4.69 -2.84
N ALA A 47 12.69 3.47 -3.33
CA ALA A 47 12.71 3.24 -4.76
C ALA A 47 11.40 3.66 -5.40
N ILE A 48 10.28 3.39 -4.73
CA ILE A 48 8.98 3.77 -5.25
C ILE A 48 8.87 5.29 -5.38
N VAL A 49 9.32 6.01 -4.36
CA VAL A 49 9.29 7.47 -4.39
C VAL A 49 10.19 8.00 -5.50
N LYS A 50 11.36 7.40 -5.66
CA LYS A 50 12.31 7.83 -6.67
C LYS A 50 11.76 7.65 -8.08
N PHE A 51 11.03 6.58 -8.31
CA PHE A 51 10.50 6.27 -9.63
C PHE A 51 8.98 6.43 -9.70
N TYR A 52 8.46 7.33 -8.89
CA TYR A 52 7.02 7.54 -8.80
C TYR A 52 6.39 7.83 -10.16
N ASP A 53 7.04 8.70 -10.94
CA ASP A 53 6.47 9.08 -12.24
C ASP A 53 6.35 7.88 -13.18
N ALA A 54 7.35 7.01 -13.17
CA ALA A 54 7.32 5.82 -14.02
C ALA A 54 6.20 4.88 -13.59
N ILE A 55 6.05 4.72 -12.27
CA ILE A 55 5.01 3.85 -11.74
C ILE A 55 3.63 4.42 -12.08
N LYS A 56 3.49 5.71 -11.93
CA LYS A 56 2.21 6.37 -12.22
C LYS A 56 1.82 6.18 -13.68
N ARG A 57 2.78 6.38 -14.59
CA ARG A 57 2.48 6.18 -16.00
C ARG A 57 2.07 4.76 -16.31
N PHE A 58 2.82 3.82 -15.74
CA PHE A 58 2.51 2.41 -15.95
C PHE A 58 1.11 2.08 -15.46
N ALA A 59 0.73 2.61 -14.30
CA ALA A 59 -0.58 2.34 -13.72
C ALA A 59 -1.72 2.94 -14.54
N GLU A 60 -1.44 4.03 -15.24
CA GLU A 60 -2.49 4.73 -15.99
C GLU A 60 -2.62 4.30 -17.45
N GLU A 61 -1.77 3.42 -17.92
CA GLU A 61 -1.84 2.94 -19.30
C GLU A 61 -3.03 2.02 -19.56
#